data_5cc7fd32d077d6bb2cce8ae946b3e59e
#
_entry.id   5cc7fd32d077d6bb2cce8ae946b3e59e
#
_cell.length_a   1.000
_cell.length_b   1.000
_cell.length_c   1.000
_cell.angle_alpha   90.00
_cell.angle_beta   90.00
_cell.angle_gamma   90.00
#
_symmetry.space_group_name_H-M   'P 1'
#
loop_
_entity.id
_entity.type
_entity.pdbx_description
1 polymer ?
#
loop_
_entity_poly.entity_id
_entity_poly.type
_entity_poly.pdbx_seq_one_letter_code
_entity_poly.pdbx_strand_id
1 'polypeptide(L)'
;DKPVGAMSTYLTRLLSSKSYSSLRKIVKKISKTLPSNLSKTLYRTEEYSKGLITGGTLFEELGFYYLGPIDGHNIDDMVSVLENIRDNKFDKPVFLHCITKKGKGYSPAEKSEDKFHGVEKFDINTGNSVKKTNLKSYSNVFGETLSKLAENDEKIVAITAAMMSGTGLKLFQKNFEKRFFDVGIAEQHAVTMAAGLATEGFKPFVAIYSTFLQRAYDQIVHDVAIQKLPVRFAIDRAGLVGSDGPTHAGSFDITYLATLPNFIVMAPSNQRELSNMIELSCEINDTPSAFRFPRGTGSDELFYNQPTDINIGKGYILIEGNDVAILNLGTRLEKCIEASKFLNQNNIYPTIADARFAKPLDTQLIDNLLNNHKYILTIEEGSIGGFSSHVLHYVHNIRSKKDNVVIKNLIFPDRFVEHMTPDEQYQDIKMDTESIIREINNFYENKIIDIKNFKLKV
;
A
#
# COMPACT_ATOMS: atom_id res chain seq x y z
N ASP A 1 25.98 23.13 -14.13
CA ASP A 1 25.73 21.95 -14.96
C ASP A 1 26.39 20.74 -14.33
N LYS A 2 25.66 19.61 -14.33
CA LYS A 2 26.17 18.37 -13.74
C LYS A 2 27.31 17.84 -14.60
N PRO A 3 28.40 17.28 -14.01
CA PRO A 3 29.56 16.80 -14.74
C PRO A 3 29.25 15.49 -15.48
N VAL A 4 28.43 15.56 -16.51
CA VAL A 4 28.11 14.45 -17.42
C VAL A 4 28.55 14.86 -18.82
N GLY A 5 29.50 14.16 -19.40
CA GLY A 5 30.02 14.44 -20.73
C GLY A 5 31.27 13.63 -21.05
N ALA A 6 31.82 13.84 -22.23
CA ALA A 6 32.96 13.06 -22.74
C ALA A 6 34.16 13.02 -21.75
N MET A 7 34.44 14.12 -21.06
CA MET A 7 35.52 14.19 -20.07
C MET A 7 35.23 13.31 -18.85
N SER A 8 34.02 13.38 -18.32
CA SER A 8 33.57 12.55 -17.16
C SER A 8 33.64 11.06 -17.50
N THR A 9 33.12 10.68 -18.68
CA THR A 9 33.19 9.31 -19.18
C THR A 9 34.64 8.84 -19.36
N TYR A 10 35.50 9.67 -19.98
CA TYR A 10 36.90 9.36 -20.15
C TYR A 10 37.62 9.14 -18.81
N LEU A 11 37.42 10.03 -17.84
CA LEU A 11 38.00 9.91 -16.50
C LEU A 11 37.50 8.66 -15.78
N THR A 12 36.23 8.33 -15.88
CA THR A 12 35.64 7.13 -15.25
C THR A 12 36.22 5.86 -15.88
N ARG A 13 36.35 5.80 -17.21
CA ARG A 13 37.04 4.69 -17.90
C ARG A 13 38.49 4.56 -17.48
N LEU A 14 39.21 5.68 -17.39
CA LEU A 14 40.61 5.69 -16.94
C LEU A 14 40.73 5.18 -15.51
N LEU A 15 39.92 5.68 -14.58
CA LEU A 15 39.90 5.29 -13.17
C LEU A 15 39.51 3.82 -12.95
N SER A 16 38.67 3.25 -13.82
CA SER A 16 38.28 1.84 -13.78
C SER A 16 39.28 0.89 -14.46
N SER A 17 40.23 1.42 -15.24
CA SER A 17 41.17 0.60 -16.04
C SER A 17 42.20 -0.17 -15.21
N LYS A 18 42.66 -1.32 -15.73
CA LYS A 18 43.73 -2.14 -15.11
C LYS A 18 45.02 -1.36 -14.94
N SER A 19 45.38 -0.51 -15.92
CA SER A 19 46.59 0.28 -15.93
C SER A 19 46.59 1.30 -14.75
N TYR A 20 45.45 1.99 -14.53
CA TYR A 20 45.33 2.92 -13.39
C TYR A 20 45.33 2.18 -12.06
N SER A 21 44.61 1.09 -11.95
CA SER A 21 44.57 0.22 -10.76
C SER A 21 46.00 -0.29 -10.39
N SER A 22 46.75 -0.70 -11.39
CA SER A 22 48.14 -1.16 -11.19
C SER A 22 49.07 -0.02 -10.75
N LEU A 23 48.97 1.14 -11.41
CA LEU A 23 49.76 2.36 -11.03
C LEU A 23 49.41 2.79 -9.58
N ARG A 24 48.15 2.79 -9.21
CA ARG A 24 47.71 3.11 -7.85
C ARG A 24 48.26 2.13 -6.81
N LYS A 25 48.32 0.83 -7.11
CA LYS A 25 48.94 -0.18 -6.23
C LYS A 25 50.44 0.10 -6.02
N ILE A 26 51.15 0.51 -7.08
CA ILE A 26 52.56 0.87 -7.02
C ILE A 26 52.73 2.12 -6.15
N VAL A 27 51.96 3.19 -6.40
CA VAL A 27 51.98 4.42 -5.59
C VAL A 27 51.63 4.13 -4.12
N LYS A 28 50.66 3.29 -3.84
CA LYS A 28 50.28 2.86 -2.48
C LYS A 28 51.41 2.05 -1.80
N LYS A 29 52.16 1.28 -2.59
CA LYS A 29 53.33 0.52 -2.08
C LYS A 29 54.48 1.45 -1.72
N ILE A 30 54.74 2.46 -2.54
CA ILE A 30 55.75 3.50 -2.30
C ILE A 30 55.32 4.40 -1.13
N SER A 31 54.04 4.77 -1.02
CA SER A 31 53.56 5.61 0.08
C SER A 31 53.65 4.93 1.46
N LYS A 32 53.65 3.61 1.52
CA LYS A 32 53.87 2.85 2.77
C LYS A 32 55.35 2.93 3.27
N THR A 33 56.28 3.32 2.41
CA THR A 33 57.70 3.50 2.77
C THR A 33 58.02 4.96 3.14
N LEU A 34 57.04 5.87 3.01
CA LEU A 34 57.20 7.29 3.39
C LEU A 34 56.79 7.54 4.86
N PRO A 35 57.33 8.54 5.51
CA PRO A 35 56.91 8.95 6.86
C PRO A 35 55.41 9.20 6.94
N SER A 36 54.79 8.79 8.06
CA SER A 36 53.31 8.73 8.23
C SER A 36 52.57 10.05 7.92
N ASN A 37 53.20 11.19 8.12
CA ASN A 37 52.63 12.51 7.85
C ASN A 37 52.59 12.84 6.34
N LEU A 38 53.62 12.47 5.59
CA LEU A 38 53.64 12.67 4.13
C LEU A 38 52.70 11.70 3.40
N SER A 39 52.60 10.48 3.88
CA SER A 39 51.71 9.48 3.27
C SER A 39 50.22 9.84 3.44
N LYS A 40 49.84 10.39 4.64
CA LYS A 40 48.48 10.89 4.90
C LYS A 40 48.13 12.12 4.05
N THR A 41 49.09 13.02 3.84
CA THR A 41 48.89 14.23 3.03
C THR A 41 48.71 13.88 1.55
N LEU A 42 49.54 12.98 1.00
CA LEU A 42 49.44 12.51 -0.37
C LEU A 42 48.11 11.78 -0.63
N TYR A 43 47.65 10.94 0.31
CA TYR A 43 46.37 10.23 0.22
C TYR A 43 45.21 11.21 0.23
N ARG A 44 45.19 12.18 1.16
CA ARG A 44 44.16 13.22 1.21
C ARG A 44 44.15 14.09 -0.04
N THR A 45 45.32 14.46 -0.59
CA THR A 45 45.40 15.27 -1.81
C THR A 45 44.83 14.50 -3.02
N GLU A 46 45.09 13.19 -3.11
CA GLU A 46 44.47 12.34 -4.15
C GLU A 46 42.95 12.26 -4.01
N GLU A 47 42.44 12.06 -2.79
CA GLU A 47 40.99 12.00 -2.53
C GLU A 47 40.32 13.36 -2.79
N TYR A 48 40.91 14.47 -2.33
CA TYR A 48 40.39 15.82 -2.57
C TYR A 48 40.40 16.18 -4.06
N SER A 49 41.44 15.84 -4.79
CA SER A 49 41.53 16.13 -6.23
C SER A 49 40.47 15.34 -7.03
N LYS A 50 40.22 14.09 -6.66
CA LYS A 50 39.15 13.28 -7.24
C LYS A 50 37.79 13.83 -6.86
N GLY A 51 37.57 14.13 -5.59
CA GLY A 51 36.29 14.65 -5.09
C GLY A 51 35.90 15.99 -5.73
N LEU A 52 36.85 16.86 -5.97
CA LEU A 52 36.64 18.12 -6.69
C LEU A 52 36.22 17.90 -8.16
N ILE A 53 36.73 16.83 -8.80
CA ILE A 53 36.44 16.51 -10.20
C ILE A 53 35.19 15.66 -10.34
N THR A 54 34.94 14.71 -9.42
CA THR A 54 33.90 13.69 -9.55
C THR A 54 32.76 13.86 -8.56
N GLY A 55 32.90 14.68 -7.51
CA GLY A 55 31.86 14.89 -6.48
C GLY A 55 31.61 13.68 -5.56
N GLY A 56 32.56 12.71 -5.52
CA GLY A 56 32.41 11.43 -4.81
C GLY A 56 33.04 11.34 -3.43
N THR A 57 33.55 12.44 -2.85
CA THR A 57 34.29 12.46 -1.58
C THR A 57 33.55 11.78 -0.43
N LEU A 58 32.24 12.01 -0.26
CA LEU A 58 31.45 11.40 0.80
C LEU A 58 31.49 9.86 0.73
N PHE A 59 31.33 9.28 -0.45
CA PHE A 59 31.32 7.83 -0.62
C PHE A 59 32.73 7.23 -0.42
N GLU A 60 33.78 7.96 -0.80
CA GLU A 60 35.15 7.53 -0.55
C GLU A 60 35.51 7.57 0.95
N GLU A 61 35.04 8.57 1.70
CA GLU A 61 35.16 8.64 3.17
C GLU A 61 34.39 7.49 3.86
N LEU A 62 33.23 7.09 3.32
CA LEU A 62 32.47 5.91 3.78
C LEU A 62 33.15 4.58 3.42
N GLY A 63 34.28 4.59 2.74
CA GLY A 63 35.08 3.41 2.45
C GLY A 63 34.81 2.76 1.08
N PHE A 64 34.04 3.39 0.21
CA PHE A 64 33.82 2.89 -1.15
C PHE A 64 34.96 3.28 -2.11
N TYR A 65 35.10 2.55 -3.21
CA TYR A 65 35.84 2.97 -4.39
C TYR A 65 34.84 3.64 -5.35
N TYR A 66 34.87 4.96 -5.43
CA TYR A 66 33.91 5.72 -6.24
C TYR A 66 34.33 5.76 -7.71
N LEU A 67 33.41 5.40 -8.61
CA LEU A 67 33.53 5.53 -10.05
C LEU A 67 32.34 6.32 -10.60
N GLY A 68 32.60 7.38 -11.34
CA GLY A 68 31.55 8.20 -11.93
C GLY A 68 31.79 9.69 -11.74
N PRO A 69 30.77 10.52 -12.04
CA PRO A 69 29.49 10.14 -12.65
C PRO A 69 29.62 9.78 -14.13
N ILE A 70 28.84 8.76 -14.60
CA ILE A 70 28.74 8.39 -16.00
C ILE A 70 27.32 8.58 -16.52
N ASP A 71 27.16 8.74 -17.83
CA ASP A 71 25.81 8.77 -18.45
C ASP A 71 25.22 7.36 -18.45
N GLY A 72 24.23 7.11 -17.60
CA GLY A 72 23.53 5.83 -17.51
C GLY A 72 22.62 5.50 -18.69
N HIS A 73 22.48 6.42 -19.67
CA HIS A 73 21.79 6.13 -20.94
C HIS A 73 22.75 5.72 -22.06
N ASN A 74 24.07 5.83 -21.84
CA ASN A 74 25.06 5.34 -22.78
C ASN A 74 25.46 3.90 -22.40
N ILE A 75 24.83 2.91 -23.06
CA ILE A 75 25.02 1.50 -22.76
C ILE A 75 26.46 1.07 -23.01
N ASP A 76 27.11 1.55 -24.09
CA ASP A 76 28.48 1.15 -24.44
C ASP A 76 29.47 1.60 -23.38
N ASP A 77 29.32 2.83 -22.87
CA ASP A 77 30.13 3.34 -21.78
C ASP A 77 29.91 2.54 -20.49
N MET A 78 28.66 2.23 -20.17
CA MET A 78 28.31 1.43 -18.99
C MET A 78 28.91 0.03 -19.07
N VAL A 79 28.76 -0.67 -20.20
CA VAL A 79 29.33 -2.01 -20.41
C VAL A 79 30.85 -1.97 -20.25
N SER A 80 31.52 -1.01 -20.89
CA SER A 80 32.98 -0.86 -20.78
C SER A 80 33.46 -0.65 -19.33
N VAL A 81 32.73 0.16 -18.53
CA VAL A 81 33.08 0.39 -17.13
C VAL A 81 32.77 -0.84 -16.27
N LEU A 82 31.64 -1.52 -16.50
CA LEU A 82 31.27 -2.76 -15.77
C LEU A 82 32.26 -3.90 -16.06
N GLU A 83 32.72 -4.07 -17.31
CA GLU A 83 33.77 -5.03 -17.65
C GLU A 83 35.06 -4.73 -16.90
N ASN A 84 35.48 -3.47 -16.86
CA ASN A 84 36.64 -3.07 -16.07
C ASN A 84 36.46 -3.35 -14.57
N ILE A 85 35.25 -3.15 -14.02
CA ILE A 85 34.95 -3.46 -12.60
C ILE A 85 35.03 -4.98 -12.37
N ARG A 86 34.45 -5.78 -13.25
CA ARG A 86 34.48 -7.25 -13.18
C ARG A 86 35.91 -7.80 -13.21
N ASP A 87 36.72 -7.29 -14.13
CA ASP A 87 38.05 -7.83 -14.41
C ASP A 87 39.14 -7.33 -13.46
N ASN A 88 38.86 -6.29 -12.69
CA ASN A 88 39.79 -5.75 -11.70
C ASN A 88 39.44 -6.23 -10.29
N LYS A 89 40.47 -6.47 -9.46
CA LYS A 89 40.30 -6.72 -8.03
C LYS A 89 40.37 -5.39 -7.28
N PHE A 90 39.26 -4.98 -6.71
CA PHE A 90 39.20 -3.84 -5.80
C PHE A 90 39.35 -4.32 -4.35
N ASP A 91 40.04 -3.53 -3.53
CA ASP A 91 40.21 -3.76 -2.09
C ASP A 91 39.06 -3.20 -1.25
N LYS A 92 38.13 -2.49 -1.90
CA LYS A 92 36.95 -1.84 -1.32
C LYS A 92 35.72 -2.13 -2.18
N PRO A 93 34.51 -2.06 -1.61
CA PRO A 93 33.30 -2.08 -2.41
C PRO A 93 33.30 -0.96 -3.45
N VAL A 94 32.81 -1.24 -4.64
CA VAL A 94 32.74 -0.27 -5.74
C VAL A 94 31.39 0.42 -5.73
N PHE A 95 31.40 1.76 -5.72
CA PHE A 95 30.21 2.60 -5.91
C PHE A 95 30.23 3.18 -7.33
N LEU A 96 29.42 2.63 -8.22
CA LEU A 96 29.27 3.13 -9.58
C LEU A 96 28.13 4.15 -9.64
N HIS A 97 28.44 5.43 -9.89
CA HIS A 97 27.48 6.50 -10.00
C HIS A 97 27.03 6.70 -11.45
N CYS A 98 25.81 6.25 -11.78
CA CYS A 98 25.17 6.47 -13.08
C CYS A 98 24.15 7.61 -12.99
N ILE A 99 24.26 8.60 -13.88
CA ILE A 99 23.27 9.68 -13.98
C ILE A 99 22.29 9.33 -15.09
N THR A 100 21.01 9.30 -14.75
CA THR A 100 19.93 9.06 -15.69
C THR A 100 18.90 10.19 -15.64
N LYS A 101 18.13 10.31 -16.71
CA LYS A 101 16.96 11.20 -16.80
C LYS A 101 15.72 10.32 -16.98
N LYS A 102 14.82 10.34 -16.02
CA LYS A 102 13.58 9.55 -16.06
C LYS A 102 12.75 9.93 -17.30
N GLY A 103 12.22 8.91 -17.99
CA GLY A 103 11.43 9.09 -19.21
C GLY A 103 12.23 9.40 -20.46
N LYS A 104 13.58 9.47 -20.42
CA LYS A 104 14.43 9.80 -21.58
C LYS A 104 14.23 8.81 -22.71
N GLY A 105 14.12 9.37 -23.94
CA GLY A 105 13.92 8.61 -25.17
C GLY A 105 12.45 8.51 -25.61
N TYR A 106 11.50 8.95 -24.75
CA TYR A 106 10.09 9.00 -25.10
C TYR A 106 9.50 10.38 -24.78
N SER A 107 9.28 11.18 -25.82
CA SER A 107 8.88 12.59 -25.70
C SER A 107 7.64 12.82 -24.80
N PRO A 108 6.56 12.02 -24.86
CA PRO A 108 5.44 12.20 -23.95
C PRO A 108 5.83 12.01 -22.47
N ALA A 109 6.67 11.01 -22.14
CA ALA A 109 7.15 10.81 -20.78
C ALA A 109 8.07 11.94 -20.32
N GLU A 110 8.95 12.43 -21.19
CA GLU A 110 9.85 13.55 -20.87
C GLU A 110 9.10 14.85 -20.54
N LYS A 111 7.92 15.04 -21.12
CA LYS A 111 7.06 16.22 -20.91
C LYS A 111 6.11 16.06 -19.73
N SER A 112 5.76 14.82 -19.37
CA SER A 112 4.86 14.52 -18.26
C SER A 112 5.49 14.93 -16.92
N GLU A 113 4.66 15.38 -15.99
CA GLU A 113 5.08 15.74 -14.62
C GLU A 113 5.64 14.53 -13.85
N ASP A 114 4.96 13.39 -13.94
CA ASP A 114 5.32 12.12 -13.27
C ASP A 114 6.33 11.28 -14.07
N LYS A 115 6.71 11.75 -15.29
CA LYS A 115 7.64 11.03 -16.19
C LYS A 115 7.22 9.60 -16.49
N PHE A 116 5.92 9.34 -16.52
CA PHE A 116 5.33 8.01 -16.70
C PHE A 116 5.79 6.99 -15.63
N HIS A 117 5.91 7.44 -14.40
CA HIS A 117 6.20 6.55 -13.28
C HIS A 117 4.95 5.75 -12.89
N GLY A 118 4.94 4.43 -13.16
CA GLY A 118 3.79 3.58 -12.87
C GLY A 118 2.58 3.89 -13.78
N VAL A 119 2.81 4.05 -15.08
CA VAL A 119 1.78 4.41 -16.06
C VAL A 119 0.88 3.22 -16.41
N GLU A 120 -0.42 3.48 -16.58
CA GLU A 120 -1.39 2.53 -17.15
C GLU A 120 -1.20 2.36 -18.65
N LYS A 121 -2.00 1.46 -19.29
CA LYS A 121 -1.98 1.28 -20.74
C LYS A 121 -2.26 2.60 -21.43
N PHE A 122 -1.39 3.00 -22.37
CA PHE A 122 -1.48 4.24 -23.13
C PHE A 122 -1.21 4.01 -24.62
N ASP A 123 -1.67 4.92 -25.46
CA ASP A 123 -1.34 4.96 -26.89
C ASP A 123 0.09 5.45 -27.07
N ILE A 124 0.93 4.63 -27.71
CA ILE A 124 2.37 4.88 -27.86
C ILE A 124 2.64 6.16 -28.68
N ASN A 125 1.79 6.50 -29.63
CA ASN A 125 2.01 7.65 -30.50
C ASN A 125 1.69 8.97 -29.80
N THR A 126 0.63 8.97 -28.99
CA THR A 126 0.13 10.18 -28.33
C THR A 126 0.55 10.32 -26.87
N GLY A 127 0.89 9.21 -26.21
CA GLY A 127 1.15 9.16 -24.76
C GLY A 127 -0.13 9.25 -23.92
N ASN A 128 -1.32 9.27 -24.53
CA ASN A 128 -2.58 9.37 -23.80
C ASN A 128 -3.04 8.02 -23.25
N SER A 129 -3.61 8.01 -22.04
CA SER A 129 -4.21 6.80 -21.46
C SER A 129 -5.34 6.28 -22.36
N VAL A 130 -5.36 4.97 -22.61
CA VAL A 130 -6.38 4.28 -23.42
C VAL A 130 -7.67 4.05 -22.63
N LYS A 131 -7.59 3.95 -21.31
CA LYS A 131 -8.75 3.75 -20.44
C LYS A 131 -9.39 5.06 -20.04
N LYS A 132 -10.56 5.34 -20.56
CA LYS A 132 -11.54 6.25 -19.97
C LYS A 132 -12.68 5.42 -19.37
N THR A 133 -12.50 4.90 -18.15
CA THR A 133 -13.66 4.51 -17.36
C THR A 133 -14.21 5.78 -16.71
N ASN A 134 -15.53 6.00 -16.85
CA ASN A 134 -16.20 7.11 -16.15
C ASN A 134 -16.31 6.86 -14.62
N LEU A 135 -15.88 5.70 -14.16
CA LEU A 135 -15.91 5.32 -12.76
C LEU A 135 -14.71 5.94 -12.02
N LYS A 136 -14.99 6.59 -10.91
CA LYS A 136 -13.95 7.14 -10.02
C LYS A 136 -13.21 6.02 -9.31
N SER A 137 -11.92 6.22 -9.06
CA SER A 137 -11.18 5.31 -8.15
C SER A 137 -11.50 5.63 -6.68
N TYR A 138 -11.30 4.65 -5.80
CA TYR A 138 -11.41 4.87 -4.35
C TYR A 138 -10.48 5.99 -3.87
N SER A 139 -9.25 6.06 -4.38
CA SER A 139 -8.31 7.14 -4.06
C SER A 139 -8.84 8.52 -4.48
N ASN A 140 -9.54 8.62 -5.63
CA ASN A 140 -10.16 9.88 -6.05
C ASN A 140 -11.33 10.26 -5.15
N VAL A 141 -12.17 9.30 -4.75
CA VAL A 141 -13.25 9.54 -3.79
C VAL A 141 -12.70 10.03 -2.45
N PHE A 142 -11.62 9.41 -1.95
CA PHE A 142 -10.95 9.89 -0.74
C PHE A 142 -10.47 11.34 -0.89
N GLY A 143 -9.70 11.66 -1.94
CA GLY A 143 -9.16 13.00 -2.14
C GLY A 143 -10.22 14.08 -2.33
N GLU A 144 -11.30 13.78 -3.05
CA GLU A 144 -12.45 14.69 -3.27
C GLU A 144 -13.23 14.92 -1.98
N THR A 145 -13.56 13.84 -1.24
CA THR A 145 -14.31 13.94 0.03
C THR A 145 -13.50 14.71 1.06
N LEU A 146 -12.22 14.39 1.25
CA LEU A 146 -11.36 15.10 2.18
C LEU A 146 -11.20 16.57 1.80
N SER A 147 -11.06 16.89 0.52
CA SER A 147 -10.96 18.28 0.05
C SER A 147 -12.23 19.06 0.35
N LYS A 148 -13.42 18.47 0.11
CA LYS A 148 -14.71 19.10 0.43
C LYS A 148 -14.87 19.37 1.92
N LEU A 149 -14.47 18.44 2.78
CA LEU A 149 -14.50 18.64 4.24
C LEU A 149 -13.55 19.74 4.69
N ALA A 150 -12.37 19.81 4.08
CA ALA A 150 -11.36 20.82 4.39
C ALA A 150 -11.74 22.26 3.96
N GLU A 151 -12.75 22.44 3.11
CA GLU A 151 -13.33 23.75 2.80
C GLU A 151 -14.01 24.37 4.03
N ASN A 152 -14.61 23.54 4.90
CA ASN A 152 -15.37 23.95 6.07
C ASN A 152 -14.63 23.75 7.41
N ASP A 153 -13.50 23.05 7.40
CA ASP A 153 -12.70 22.78 8.60
C ASP A 153 -11.21 23.02 8.34
N GLU A 154 -10.70 24.16 8.84
CA GLU A 154 -9.32 24.56 8.68
C GLU A 154 -8.32 23.67 9.46
N LYS A 155 -8.80 22.86 10.39
CA LYS A 155 -7.97 21.94 11.19
C LYS A 155 -7.58 20.69 10.42
N ILE A 156 -8.25 20.38 9.31
CA ILE A 156 -7.94 19.21 8.48
C ILE A 156 -6.62 19.45 7.76
N VAL A 157 -5.67 18.55 7.96
CA VAL A 157 -4.37 18.51 7.28
C VAL A 157 -4.14 17.12 6.68
N ALA A 158 -3.50 17.06 5.52
CA ALA A 158 -3.19 15.81 4.82
C ALA A 158 -1.70 15.58 4.78
N ILE A 159 -1.27 14.36 5.13
CA ILE A 159 0.12 13.93 5.17
C ILE A 159 0.26 12.68 4.33
N THR A 160 1.31 12.61 3.50
CA THR A 160 1.67 11.40 2.75
C THR A 160 3.17 11.22 2.70
N ALA A 161 3.62 10.03 2.29
CA ALA A 161 5.04 9.68 2.20
C ALA A 161 5.40 9.31 0.75
N ALA A 162 5.63 10.33 -0.10
CA ALA A 162 5.93 10.23 -1.53
C ALA A 162 4.82 9.55 -2.36
N MET A 163 3.56 9.61 -1.91
CA MET A 163 2.43 8.92 -2.55
C MET A 163 1.27 9.85 -2.93
N MET A 164 1.51 11.15 -3.08
CA MET A 164 0.49 12.16 -3.34
C MET A 164 -0.49 11.78 -4.47
N SER A 165 0.03 11.39 -5.62
CA SER A 165 -0.79 11.00 -6.78
C SER A 165 -1.55 9.71 -6.54
N GLY A 166 -0.89 8.73 -5.96
CA GLY A 166 -1.45 7.41 -5.73
C GLY A 166 -2.56 7.38 -4.68
N THR A 167 -2.48 8.25 -3.67
CA THR A 167 -3.51 8.38 -2.61
C THR A 167 -4.60 9.41 -2.94
N GLY A 168 -4.62 9.98 -4.15
CA GLY A 168 -5.65 10.92 -4.58
C GLY A 168 -5.53 12.35 -4.01
N LEU A 169 -4.43 12.68 -3.33
CA LEU A 169 -4.26 13.97 -2.65
C LEU A 169 -3.87 15.14 -3.55
N LYS A 170 -3.77 14.97 -4.87
CA LYS A 170 -3.46 16.08 -5.82
C LYS A 170 -4.45 17.24 -5.70
N LEU A 171 -5.75 16.96 -5.57
CA LEU A 171 -6.78 17.98 -5.43
C LEU A 171 -6.62 18.73 -4.10
N PHE A 172 -6.38 18.01 -3.01
CA PHE A 172 -6.15 18.60 -1.70
C PHE A 172 -4.92 19.52 -1.70
N GLN A 173 -3.80 19.05 -2.24
CA GLN A 173 -2.58 19.86 -2.36
C GLN A 173 -2.84 21.15 -3.15
N LYS A 174 -3.53 21.05 -4.29
CA LYS A 174 -3.84 22.21 -5.13
C LYS A 174 -4.65 23.27 -4.40
N ASN A 175 -5.65 22.84 -3.60
CA ASN A 175 -6.58 23.75 -2.93
C ASN A 175 -6.04 24.23 -1.57
N PHE A 176 -5.22 23.43 -0.91
CA PHE A 176 -4.78 23.64 0.49
C PHE A 176 -3.28 23.39 0.67
N GLU A 177 -2.44 24.02 -0.13
CA GLU A 177 -0.98 23.82 -0.18
C GLU A 177 -0.33 23.90 1.22
N LYS A 178 -0.74 24.85 2.06
CA LYS A 178 -0.19 25.04 3.42
C LYS A 178 -0.64 23.98 4.43
N ARG A 179 -1.61 23.16 4.09
CA ARG A 179 -2.16 22.07 4.92
C ARG A 179 -1.85 20.68 4.36
N PHE A 180 -1.01 20.62 3.33
CA PHE A 180 -0.54 19.39 2.72
C PHE A 180 0.95 19.20 2.98
N PHE A 181 1.33 17.98 3.43
CA PHE A 181 2.69 17.62 3.75
C PHE A 181 3.07 16.31 3.05
N ASP A 182 4.06 16.38 2.16
CA ASP A 182 4.72 15.18 1.63
C ASP A 182 6.08 15.05 2.31
N VAL A 183 6.24 14.04 3.14
CA VAL A 183 7.46 13.83 3.95
C VAL A 183 8.53 13.02 3.22
N GLY A 184 8.34 12.73 1.93
CA GLY A 184 9.19 11.80 1.20
C GLY A 184 8.96 10.35 1.66
N ILE A 185 9.89 9.43 1.37
CA ILE A 185 9.77 8.01 1.75
C ILE A 185 10.15 7.85 3.24
N ALA A 186 9.33 8.43 4.12
CA ALA A 186 9.56 8.47 5.56
C ALA A 186 8.25 8.28 6.35
N GLU A 187 7.68 7.10 6.27
CA GLU A 187 6.38 6.76 6.87
C GLU A 187 6.39 6.95 8.39
N GLN A 188 7.49 6.64 9.07
CA GLN A 188 7.66 6.88 10.51
C GLN A 188 7.50 8.36 10.83
N HIS A 189 8.16 9.23 10.05
CA HIS A 189 8.05 10.67 10.23
C HIS A 189 6.61 11.18 9.98
N ALA A 190 5.94 10.64 8.97
CA ALA A 190 4.54 10.97 8.69
C ALA A 190 3.64 10.74 9.92
N VAL A 191 3.80 9.60 10.59
CA VAL A 191 3.00 9.25 11.77
C VAL A 191 3.36 10.08 12.98
N THR A 192 4.66 10.26 13.29
CA THR A 192 5.10 11.09 14.42
C THR A 192 4.71 12.56 14.22
N MET A 193 4.81 13.09 12.99
CA MET A 193 4.34 14.44 12.67
C MET A 193 2.83 14.57 12.87
N ALA A 194 2.05 13.58 12.43
CA ALA A 194 0.61 13.55 12.62
C ALA A 194 0.24 13.54 14.12
N ALA A 195 0.96 12.76 14.92
CA ALA A 195 0.77 12.74 16.37
C ALA A 195 1.00 14.13 16.97
N GLY A 196 2.09 14.82 16.62
CA GLY A 196 2.37 16.19 17.06
C GLY A 196 1.30 17.20 16.62
N LEU A 197 0.80 17.11 15.39
CA LEU A 197 -0.30 17.98 14.92
C LEU A 197 -1.60 17.69 15.68
N ALA A 198 -1.88 16.44 16.01
CA ALA A 198 -3.07 16.09 16.77
C ALA A 198 -3.05 16.66 18.21
N THR A 199 -1.89 16.78 18.85
CA THR A 199 -1.77 17.42 20.18
C THR A 199 -2.14 18.91 20.17
N GLU A 200 -1.97 19.58 19.02
CA GLU A 200 -2.34 20.98 18.82
C GLU A 200 -3.79 21.15 18.31
N GLY A 201 -4.56 20.06 18.29
CA GLY A 201 -5.98 20.06 17.92
C GLY A 201 -6.23 20.12 16.41
N PHE A 202 -5.22 19.86 15.59
CA PHE A 202 -5.43 19.58 14.16
C PHE A 202 -6.07 18.20 13.94
N LYS A 203 -6.63 18.02 12.76
CA LYS A 203 -7.20 16.76 12.30
C LYS A 203 -6.33 16.15 11.19
N PRO A 204 -5.21 15.51 11.55
CA PRO A 204 -4.31 14.94 10.55
C PRO A 204 -4.88 13.67 9.93
N PHE A 205 -4.89 13.64 8.59
CA PHE A 205 -5.13 12.46 7.77
C PHE A 205 -3.81 11.98 7.19
N VAL A 206 -3.38 10.79 7.61
CA VAL A 206 -2.16 10.13 7.13
C VAL A 206 -2.54 9.17 6.02
N ALA A 207 -2.29 9.55 4.76
CA ALA A 207 -2.62 8.76 3.59
C ALA A 207 -1.41 7.99 3.08
N ILE A 208 -1.36 6.70 3.36
CA ILE A 208 -0.25 5.79 3.06
C ILE A 208 -0.81 4.46 2.54
N TYR A 209 -0.08 3.80 1.63
CA TYR A 209 -0.43 2.45 1.20
C TYR A 209 -0.29 1.45 2.35
N SER A 210 -1.22 0.49 2.41
CA SER A 210 -1.27 -0.52 3.47
C SER A 210 0.09 -1.19 3.71
N THR A 211 0.73 -1.67 2.65
CA THR A 211 2.04 -2.33 2.74
C THR A 211 3.15 -1.42 3.29
N PHE A 212 3.11 -0.11 3.00
CA PHE A 212 4.15 0.83 3.45
C PHE A 212 3.91 1.35 4.86
N LEU A 213 2.66 1.35 5.33
CA LEU A 213 2.32 1.74 6.69
C LEU A 213 2.95 0.80 7.75
N GLN A 214 3.27 -0.44 7.39
CA GLN A 214 3.99 -1.39 8.25
C GLN A 214 5.30 -0.82 8.80
N ARG A 215 6.01 0.04 8.02
CA ARG A 215 7.25 0.68 8.44
C ARG A 215 7.08 1.61 9.65
N ALA A 216 5.88 2.14 9.84
CA ALA A 216 5.56 3.08 10.91
C ALA A 216 4.77 2.44 12.07
N TYR A 217 4.73 1.11 12.17
CA TYR A 217 3.94 0.42 13.21
C TYR A 217 4.35 0.83 14.62
N ASP A 218 5.65 0.95 14.88
CA ASP A 218 6.16 1.39 16.19
C ASP A 218 5.62 2.78 16.56
N GLN A 219 5.64 3.74 15.62
CA GLN A 219 5.12 5.09 15.81
C GLN A 219 3.60 5.10 15.98
N ILE A 220 2.87 4.21 15.29
CA ILE A 220 1.43 4.05 15.51
C ILE A 220 1.15 3.61 16.95
N VAL A 221 1.96 2.69 17.49
CA VAL A 221 1.81 2.22 18.88
C VAL A 221 2.18 3.31 19.87
N HIS A 222 3.41 3.83 19.81
CA HIS A 222 3.98 4.70 20.85
C HIS A 222 3.53 6.15 20.75
N ASP A 223 3.53 6.71 19.52
CA ASP A 223 3.24 8.13 19.35
C ASP A 223 1.73 8.41 19.28
N VAL A 224 0.94 7.42 18.85
CA VAL A 224 -0.50 7.62 18.60
C VAL A 224 -1.38 6.81 19.56
N ALA A 225 -1.32 5.48 19.54
CA ALA A 225 -2.31 4.64 20.22
C ALA A 225 -2.20 4.71 21.75
N ILE A 226 -0.99 4.67 22.32
CA ILE A 226 -0.76 4.80 23.77
C ILE A 226 -1.31 6.14 24.27
N GLN A 227 -1.10 7.21 23.51
CA GLN A 227 -1.52 8.56 23.85
C GLN A 227 -2.98 8.87 23.48
N LYS A 228 -3.68 7.95 22.80
CA LYS A 228 -5.05 8.09 22.27
C LYS A 228 -5.22 9.33 21.37
N LEU A 229 -4.20 9.68 20.62
CA LEU A 229 -4.26 10.85 19.75
C LEU A 229 -5.17 10.59 18.54
N PRO A 230 -6.06 11.53 18.17
CA PRO A 230 -7.03 11.35 17.09
C PRO A 230 -6.38 11.55 15.72
N VAL A 231 -5.44 10.69 15.37
CA VAL A 231 -4.85 10.59 14.03
C VAL A 231 -5.75 9.70 13.16
N ARG A 232 -6.01 10.14 11.92
CA ARG A 232 -6.85 9.43 10.95
C ARG A 232 -5.95 8.79 9.89
N PHE A 233 -5.95 7.47 9.84
CA PHE A 233 -5.16 6.71 8.86
C PHE A 233 -6.03 6.35 7.65
N ALA A 234 -5.76 6.99 6.51
CA ALA A 234 -6.35 6.66 5.22
C ALA A 234 -5.46 5.62 4.53
N ILE A 235 -5.82 4.35 4.64
CA ILE A 235 -5.01 3.23 4.19
C ILE A 235 -5.43 2.83 2.77
N ASP A 236 -4.69 3.28 1.79
CA ASP A 236 -4.89 2.96 0.38
C ASP A 236 -4.22 1.62 0.02
N ARG A 237 -4.62 0.98 -1.07
CA ARG A 237 -4.12 -0.33 -1.52
C ARG A 237 -4.29 -1.43 -0.47
N ALA A 238 -5.39 -1.41 0.26
CA ALA A 238 -5.77 -2.52 1.12
C ALA A 238 -6.20 -3.73 0.27
N GLY A 239 -5.85 -4.94 0.69
CA GLY A 239 -6.13 -6.14 -0.08
C GLY A 239 -5.14 -6.39 -1.21
N LEU A 240 -5.57 -7.11 -2.25
CA LEU A 240 -4.74 -7.45 -3.41
C LEU A 240 -4.70 -6.28 -4.40
N VAL A 241 -3.58 -6.14 -5.07
CA VAL A 241 -3.27 -4.96 -5.91
C VAL A 241 -2.98 -5.30 -7.37
N GLY A 242 -3.19 -6.54 -7.76
CA GLY A 242 -3.03 -6.99 -9.14
C GLY A 242 -1.56 -7.01 -9.59
N SER A 243 -1.28 -6.26 -10.64
CA SER A 243 0.05 -6.22 -11.29
C SER A 243 1.17 -5.66 -10.41
N ASP A 244 0.88 -5.01 -9.29
CA ASP A 244 1.91 -4.52 -8.37
C ASP A 244 2.46 -5.64 -7.47
N GLY A 245 1.72 -6.75 -7.33
CA GLY A 245 2.16 -7.99 -6.70
C GLY A 245 2.38 -7.93 -5.19
N PRO A 246 3.15 -8.89 -4.64
CA PRO A 246 3.26 -9.10 -3.20
C PRO A 246 3.87 -7.93 -2.43
N THR A 247 4.73 -7.14 -3.07
CA THR A 247 5.39 -5.99 -2.40
C THR A 247 4.44 -4.82 -2.13
N HIS A 248 3.27 -4.79 -2.78
CA HIS A 248 2.29 -3.72 -2.66
C HIS A 248 0.95 -4.20 -2.10
N ALA A 249 0.78 -5.51 -1.88
CA ALA A 249 -0.45 -6.07 -1.32
C ALA A 249 -0.67 -5.64 0.14
N GLY A 250 -1.88 -5.20 0.45
CA GLY A 250 -2.30 -4.76 1.76
C GLY A 250 -2.92 -5.90 2.57
N SER A 251 -2.10 -6.83 3.05
CA SER A 251 -2.55 -8.07 3.68
C SER A 251 -2.65 -8.01 5.19
N PHE A 252 -1.96 -7.08 5.87
CA PHE A 252 -1.68 -7.18 7.30
C PHE A 252 -2.22 -6.02 8.15
N ASP A 253 -2.73 -4.96 7.54
CA ASP A 253 -3.17 -3.75 8.22
C ASP A 253 -4.28 -4.00 9.26
N ILE A 254 -5.29 -4.82 8.95
CA ILE A 254 -6.33 -5.19 9.91
C ILE A 254 -5.69 -5.88 11.11
N THR A 255 -4.80 -6.84 10.86
CA THR A 255 -4.19 -7.68 11.91
C THR A 255 -3.43 -6.84 12.91
N TYR A 256 -2.53 -5.95 12.48
CA TYR A 256 -1.71 -5.19 13.42
C TYR A 256 -2.44 -3.96 14.00
N LEU A 257 -3.42 -3.38 13.32
CA LEU A 257 -4.17 -2.24 13.87
C LEU A 257 -5.28 -2.69 14.82
N ALA A 258 -6.00 -3.76 14.51
CA ALA A 258 -7.10 -4.23 15.37
C ALA A 258 -6.62 -4.80 16.71
N THR A 259 -5.34 -5.17 16.86
CA THR A 259 -4.75 -5.55 18.15
C THR A 259 -4.54 -4.37 19.10
N LEU A 260 -4.41 -3.13 18.58
CA LEU A 260 -4.11 -1.96 19.40
C LEU A 260 -5.31 -1.52 20.24
N PRO A 261 -5.13 -1.26 21.56
CA PRO A 261 -6.19 -0.68 22.38
C PRO A 261 -6.66 0.68 21.84
N ASN A 262 -7.94 1.01 22.06
CA ASN A 262 -8.54 2.28 21.71
C ASN A 262 -8.43 2.67 20.22
N PHE A 263 -8.28 1.75 19.32
CA PHE A 263 -8.15 1.99 17.89
C PHE A 263 -9.46 1.62 17.18
N ILE A 264 -9.95 2.48 16.29
CA ILE A 264 -11.08 2.20 15.43
C ILE A 264 -10.56 1.78 14.05
N VAL A 265 -11.01 0.62 13.55
CA VAL A 265 -10.59 0.07 12.24
C VAL A 265 -11.81 -0.22 11.39
N MET A 266 -11.91 0.49 10.27
CA MET A 266 -13.03 0.47 9.32
C MET A 266 -12.60 -0.05 7.95
N ALA A 267 -13.53 -0.70 7.26
CA ALA A 267 -13.35 -1.14 5.88
C ALA A 267 -14.63 -0.90 5.08
N PRO A 268 -14.67 0.10 4.18
CA PRO A 268 -15.83 0.38 3.37
C PRO A 268 -16.07 -0.71 2.34
N SER A 269 -17.33 -1.06 2.13
CA SER A 269 -17.76 -2.03 1.11
C SER A 269 -17.88 -1.41 -0.29
N ASN A 270 -18.04 -0.11 -0.38
CA ASN A 270 -18.16 0.65 -1.63
C ASN A 270 -17.71 2.11 -1.46
N GLN A 271 -17.81 2.91 -2.51
CA GLN A 271 -17.34 4.29 -2.53
C GLN A 271 -18.18 5.23 -1.63
N ARG A 272 -19.48 4.99 -1.50
CA ARG A 272 -20.35 5.75 -0.59
C ARG A 272 -19.96 5.50 0.86
N GLU A 273 -19.75 4.24 1.24
CA GLU A 273 -19.26 3.89 2.58
C GLU A 273 -17.90 4.53 2.87
N LEU A 274 -17.00 4.60 1.88
CA LEU A 274 -15.74 5.29 2.05
C LEU A 274 -15.95 6.77 2.39
N SER A 275 -16.82 7.48 1.67
CA SER A 275 -17.13 8.87 1.96
C SER A 275 -17.71 9.04 3.37
N ASN A 276 -18.66 8.19 3.77
CA ASN A 276 -19.26 8.22 5.11
C ASN A 276 -18.21 7.94 6.19
N MET A 277 -17.27 7.02 5.98
CA MET A 277 -16.20 6.72 6.93
C MET A 277 -15.17 7.86 7.06
N ILE A 278 -14.90 8.59 5.98
CA ILE A 278 -14.07 9.80 6.03
C ILE A 278 -14.76 10.89 6.84
N GLU A 279 -16.05 11.12 6.61
CA GLU A 279 -16.86 12.08 7.35
C GLU A 279 -16.91 11.72 8.85
N LEU A 280 -17.22 10.46 9.18
CA LEU A 280 -17.19 9.96 10.55
C LEU A 280 -15.82 10.17 11.21
N SER A 281 -14.73 9.90 10.47
CA SER A 281 -13.37 10.07 11.00
C SER A 281 -13.06 11.52 11.38
N CYS A 282 -13.67 12.50 10.72
CA CYS A 282 -13.53 13.92 11.11
C CYS A 282 -14.17 14.25 12.47
N GLU A 283 -15.18 13.47 12.88
CA GLU A 283 -15.91 13.65 14.15
C GLU A 283 -15.22 12.95 15.33
N ILE A 284 -14.35 11.96 15.07
CA ILE A 284 -13.61 11.23 16.11
C ILE A 284 -12.44 12.10 16.60
N ASN A 285 -12.54 12.61 17.85
CA ASN A 285 -11.56 13.55 18.41
C ASN A 285 -10.86 13.05 19.69
N ASP A 286 -11.06 11.81 20.10
CA ASP A 286 -10.58 11.24 21.36
C ASP A 286 -9.80 9.93 21.20
N THR A 287 -9.70 9.40 19.96
CA THR A 287 -9.04 8.13 19.69
C THR A 287 -8.58 8.05 18.24
N PRO A 288 -7.53 7.26 17.92
CA PRO A 288 -7.11 7.06 16.54
C PRO A 288 -8.12 6.22 15.75
N SER A 289 -8.22 6.51 14.46
CA SER A 289 -9.07 5.77 13.54
C SER A 289 -8.34 5.44 12.23
N ALA A 290 -8.70 4.33 11.63
CA ALA A 290 -8.25 3.92 10.31
C ALA A 290 -9.43 3.47 9.45
N PHE A 291 -9.41 3.84 8.18
CA PHE A 291 -10.28 3.29 7.15
C PHE A 291 -9.41 2.81 5.98
N ARG A 292 -9.67 1.57 5.57
CA ARG A 292 -8.87 0.89 4.55
C ARG A 292 -9.66 0.65 3.28
N PHE A 293 -9.11 0.99 2.13
CA PHE A 293 -9.79 0.87 0.84
C PHE A 293 -8.86 0.33 -0.25
N PRO A 294 -9.40 -0.37 -1.28
CA PRO A 294 -8.60 -1.05 -2.28
C PRO A 294 -8.08 -0.10 -3.36
N ARG A 295 -7.11 -0.59 -4.11
CA ARG A 295 -6.78 -0.04 -5.43
C ARG A 295 -7.89 -0.40 -6.42
N GLY A 296 -8.41 0.57 -7.15
CA GLY A 296 -9.38 0.32 -8.21
C GLY A 296 -10.57 1.26 -8.20
N THR A 297 -11.55 0.93 -9.02
CA THR A 297 -12.84 1.62 -9.12
C THR A 297 -13.91 0.79 -8.46
N GLY A 298 -14.98 1.40 -7.99
CA GLY A 298 -16.15 0.73 -7.44
C GLY A 298 -17.41 1.23 -8.12
N SER A 299 -18.52 0.51 -7.91
CA SER A 299 -19.86 0.92 -8.33
C SER A 299 -20.79 0.90 -7.11
N ASP A 300 -21.61 1.93 -6.97
CA ASP A 300 -22.64 2.00 -5.92
C ASP A 300 -23.97 1.41 -6.37
N GLU A 301 -24.10 0.95 -7.60
CA GLU A 301 -25.37 0.49 -8.20
C GLU A 301 -26.01 -0.69 -7.45
N LEU A 302 -25.20 -1.56 -6.87
CA LEU A 302 -25.68 -2.72 -6.12
C LEU A 302 -26.14 -2.39 -4.69
N PHE A 303 -25.92 -1.17 -4.23
CA PHE A 303 -26.02 -0.75 -2.84
C PHE A 303 -27.11 0.32 -2.59
N TYR A 304 -28.13 0.37 -3.45
CA TYR A 304 -29.17 1.43 -3.38
C TYR A 304 -30.00 1.41 -2.09
N ASN A 305 -30.11 0.29 -1.39
CA ASN A 305 -30.82 0.14 -0.10
C ASN A 305 -29.91 0.25 1.13
N GLN A 306 -28.66 0.67 0.95
CA GLN A 306 -27.69 0.75 2.03
C GLN A 306 -28.06 1.90 3.00
N PRO A 307 -27.98 1.69 4.33
CA PRO A 307 -28.14 2.76 5.29
C PRO A 307 -27.13 3.87 5.09
N THR A 308 -27.57 5.12 5.13
CA THR A 308 -26.66 6.30 5.02
C THR A 308 -25.95 6.59 6.33
N ASP A 309 -26.59 6.29 7.45
CA ASP A 309 -26.05 6.57 8.77
C ASP A 309 -24.99 5.53 9.14
N ILE A 310 -23.89 6.02 9.66
CA ILE A 310 -22.78 5.19 10.13
C ILE A 310 -22.49 5.52 11.61
N ASN A 311 -22.61 4.51 12.47
CA ASN A 311 -22.28 4.60 13.88
C ASN A 311 -21.08 3.72 14.20
N ILE A 312 -20.19 4.20 15.09
CA ILE A 312 -18.97 3.46 15.45
C ILE A 312 -19.34 2.07 15.98
N GLY A 313 -18.72 1.05 15.39
CA GLY A 313 -18.91 -0.34 15.78
C GLY A 313 -20.26 -0.93 15.39
N LYS A 314 -20.98 -0.34 14.42
CA LYS A 314 -22.25 -0.86 13.91
C LYS A 314 -22.17 -1.27 12.45
N GLY A 315 -22.42 -2.55 12.22
CA GLY A 315 -22.71 -3.12 10.91
C GLY A 315 -24.21 -3.11 10.62
N TYR A 316 -24.59 -3.72 9.50
CA TYR A 316 -26.00 -3.85 9.12
C TYR A 316 -26.23 -5.12 8.27
N ILE A 317 -27.48 -5.57 8.22
CA ILE A 317 -27.92 -6.62 7.30
C ILE A 317 -28.40 -5.94 6.02
N LEU A 318 -27.76 -6.30 4.90
CA LEU A 318 -28.12 -5.78 3.57
C LEU A 318 -29.22 -6.64 2.92
N ILE A 319 -29.14 -7.95 3.07
CA ILE A 319 -30.07 -8.93 2.53
C ILE A 319 -30.45 -9.88 3.66
N GLU A 320 -31.75 -9.99 3.92
CA GLU A 320 -32.29 -10.99 4.85
C GLU A 320 -32.42 -12.36 4.16
N GLY A 321 -32.07 -13.40 4.87
CA GLY A 321 -32.19 -14.80 4.47
C GLY A 321 -32.34 -15.69 5.69
N ASN A 322 -32.27 -17.00 5.52
CA ASN A 322 -32.53 -17.95 6.60
C ASN A 322 -31.65 -19.21 6.59
N ASP A 323 -30.83 -19.39 5.57
CA ASP A 323 -30.06 -20.64 5.41
C ASP A 323 -28.67 -20.51 5.98
N VAL A 324 -27.93 -19.50 5.53
CA VAL A 324 -26.54 -19.22 5.91
C VAL A 324 -26.35 -17.72 6.06
N ALA A 325 -25.51 -17.27 7.00
CA ALA A 325 -25.12 -15.88 7.07
C ALA A 325 -23.73 -15.67 6.46
N ILE A 326 -23.59 -14.61 5.66
CA ILE A 326 -22.32 -14.09 5.18
C ILE A 326 -22.06 -12.78 5.92
N LEU A 327 -21.04 -12.73 6.74
CA LEU A 327 -20.57 -11.54 7.44
C LEU A 327 -19.31 -11.03 6.76
N ASN A 328 -19.46 -10.01 5.94
CA ASN A 328 -18.39 -9.45 5.14
C ASN A 328 -17.77 -8.21 5.78
N LEU A 329 -16.48 -8.02 5.60
CA LEU A 329 -15.76 -6.79 5.90
C LEU A 329 -15.07 -6.28 4.64
N GLY A 330 -15.46 -5.09 4.15
CA GLY A 330 -14.84 -4.44 3.00
C GLY A 330 -15.43 -4.81 1.65
N THR A 331 -14.67 -4.67 0.58
CA THR A 331 -15.19 -4.62 -0.79
C THR A 331 -15.62 -5.95 -1.40
N ARG A 332 -15.36 -7.09 -0.73
CA ARG A 332 -15.89 -8.40 -1.19
C ARG A 332 -17.41 -8.51 -1.07
N LEU A 333 -18.08 -7.54 -0.43
CA LEU A 333 -19.55 -7.51 -0.32
C LEU A 333 -20.24 -7.61 -1.68
N GLU A 334 -19.70 -6.97 -2.73
CA GLU A 334 -20.21 -7.10 -4.11
C GLU A 334 -20.25 -8.57 -4.58
N LYS A 335 -19.16 -9.31 -4.32
CA LYS A 335 -19.07 -10.73 -4.70
C LYS A 335 -19.99 -11.62 -3.87
N CYS A 336 -20.28 -11.24 -2.63
CA CYS A 336 -21.29 -11.88 -1.80
C CYS A 336 -22.71 -11.70 -2.38
N ILE A 337 -23.03 -10.49 -2.86
CA ILE A 337 -24.32 -10.20 -3.50
C ILE A 337 -24.44 -10.98 -4.82
N GLU A 338 -23.39 -11.03 -5.64
CA GLU A 338 -23.38 -11.84 -6.86
C GLU A 338 -23.61 -13.33 -6.55
N ALA A 339 -22.92 -13.85 -5.54
CA ALA A 339 -23.09 -15.24 -5.09
C ALA A 339 -24.53 -15.52 -4.62
N SER A 340 -25.13 -14.58 -3.85
CA SER A 340 -26.50 -14.75 -3.36
C SER A 340 -27.52 -14.84 -4.48
N LYS A 341 -27.37 -14.08 -5.56
CA LYS A 341 -28.28 -14.14 -6.72
C LYS A 341 -28.29 -15.53 -7.36
N PHE A 342 -27.13 -16.18 -7.44
CA PHE A 342 -27.02 -17.54 -7.95
C PHE A 342 -27.58 -18.57 -6.95
N LEU A 343 -27.27 -18.43 -5.67
CA LEU A 343 -27.74 -19.31 -4.60
C LEU A 343 -29.25 -19.28 -4.49
N ASN A 344 -29.89 -18.11 -4.62
CA ASN A 344 -31.35 -17.96 -4.61
C ASN A 344 -32.01 -18.75 -5.73
N GLN A 345 -31.42 -18.85 -6.93
CA GLN A 345 -31.92 -19.68 -8.03
C GLN A 345 -31.88 -21.18 -7.71
N ASN A 346 -31.06 -21.56 -6.72
CA ASN A 346 -30.94 -22.93 -6.23
C ASN A 346 -31.62 -23.16 -4.88
N ASN A 347 -32.55 -22.27 -4.50
CA ASN A 347 -33.34 -22.33 -3.24
C ASN A 347 -32.47 -22.28 -1.98
N ILE A 348 -31.37 -21.53 -2.02
CA ILE A 348 -30.57 -21.18 -0.84
C ILE A 348 -30.60 -19.66 -0.70
N TYR A 349 -31.08 -19.16 0.42
CA TYR A 349 -31.30 -17.74 0.68
C TYR A 349 -30.35 -17.23 1.78
N PRO A 350 -29.16 -16.80 1.42
CA PRO A 350 -28.20 -16.32 2.43
C PRO A 350 -28.58 -14.95 2.98
N THR A 351 -28.41 -14.77 4.28
CA THR A 351 -28.33 -13.44 4.89
C THR A 351 -26.99 -12.82 4.56
N ILE A 352 -26.96 -11.59 4.06
CA ILE A 352 -25.72 -10.85 3.80
C ILE A 352 -25.64 -9.63 4.73
N ALA A 353 -24.59 -9.60 5.53
CA ALA A 353 -24.30 -8.51 6.47
C ALA A 353 -22.95 -7.86 6.16
N ASP A 354 -22.91 -6.53 6.27
CA ASP A 354 -21.70 -5.73 6.22
C ASP A 354 -21.27 -5.37 7.64
N ALA A 355 -20.10 -5.83 8.05
CA ALA A 355 -19.57 -5.56 9.37
C ALA A 355 -19.10 -4.10 9.53
N ARG A 356 -18.71 -3.41 8.44
CA ARG A 356 -18.15 -2.05 8.41
C ARG A 356 -16.89 -1.87 9.26
N PHE A 357 -16.86 -2.44 10.47
CA PHE A 357 -15.81 -2.27 11.47
C PHE A 357 -15.13 -3.61 11.78
N ALA A 358 -13.82 -3.65 11.65
CA ALA A 358 -13.03 -4.72 12.25
C ALA A 358 -12.87 -4.51 13.75
N LYS A 359 -12.89 -3.23 14.18
CA LYS A 359 -12.84 -2.83 15.59
C LYS A 359 -13.50 -1.45 15.79
N PRO A 360 -14.38 -1.27 16.80
CA PRO A 360 -14.94 -2.35 17.62
C PRO A 360 -15.86 -3.27 16.83
N LEU A 361 -15.99 -4.53 17.27
CA LEU A 361 -16.94 -5.47 16.68
C LEU A 361 -18.38 -5.10 17.02
N ASP A 362 -19.29 -5.24 16.06
CA ASP A 362 -20.73 -5.24 16.35
C ASP A 362 -21.17 -6.61 16.92
N THR A 363 -21.05 -6.75 18.24
CA THR A 363 -21.42 -7.98 18.93
C THR A 363 -22.92 -8.27 18.84
N GLN A 364 -23.77 -7.23 18.74
CA GLN A 364 -25.23 -7.40 18.58
C GLN A 364 -25.57 -7.99 17.21
N LEU A 365 -24.94 -7.50 16.14
CA LEU A 365 -25.08 -8.07 14.81
C LEU A 365 -24.60 -9.52 14.77
N ILE A 366 -23.40 -9.79 15.33
CA ILE A 366 -22.86 -11.15 15.38
C ILE A 366 -23.79 -12.07 16.15
N ASP A 367 -24.31 -11.66 17.32
CA ASP A 367 -25.25 -12.44 18.10
C ASP A 367 -26.56 -12.71 17.36
N ASN A 368 -27.08 -11.72 16.62
CA ASN A 368 -28.24 -11.88 15.79
C ASN A 368 -28.01 -12.96 14.71
N LEU A 369 -26.88 -12.91 14.02
CA LEU A 369 -26.52 -13.91 13.00
C LEU A 369 -26.36 -15.32 13.62
N LEU A 370 -25.71 -15.43 14.77
CA LEU A 370 -25.50 -16.68 15.47
C LEU A 370 -26.80 -17.30 16.03
N ASN A 371 -27.77 -16.48 16.39
CA ASN A 371 -29.05 -16.96 16.92
C ASN A 371 -29.97 -17.48 15.79
N ASN A 372 -29.84 -16.96 14.59
CA ASN A 372 -30.76 -17.22 13.48
C ASN A 372 -30.20 -18.15 12.41
N HIS A 373 -28.88 -18.45 12.42
CA HIS A 373 -28.25 -19.28 11.40
C HIS A 373 -27.40 -20.38 11.99
N LYS A 374 -27.35 -21.53 11.32
CA LYS A 374 -26.47 -22.66 11.69
C LYS A 374 -25.09 -22.55 11.06
N TYR A 375 -24.95 -21.79 10.00
CA TYR A 375 -23.71 -21.60 9.22
C TYR A 375 -23.42 -20.13 9.06
N ILE A 376 -22.17 -19.75 9.35
CA ILE A 376 -21.71 -18.38 9.14
C ILE A 376 -20.41 -18.43 8.34
N LEU A 377 -20.36 -17.64 7.26
CA LEU A 377 -19.16 -17.42 6.48
C LEU A 377 -18.66 -15.99 6.74
N THR A 378 -17.49 -15.81 7.33
CA THR A 378 -16.86 -14.49 7.41
C THR A 378 -15.95 -14.28 6.23
N ILE A 379 -15.90 -13.06 5.69
CA ILE A 379 -15.06 -12.71 4.54
C ILE A 379 -14.32 -11.40 4.84
N GLU A 380 -12.99 -11.42 4.69
CA GLU A 380 -12.15 -10.22 4.78
C GLU A 380 -10.95 -10.28 3.83
N GLU A 381 -10.52 -9.15 3.32
CA GLU A 381 -9.29 -9.03 2.51
C GLU A 381 -8.10 -8.78 3.43
N GLY A 382 -7.72 -9.78 4.20
CA GLY A 382 -6.66 -9.72 5.20
C GLY A 382 -6.12 -11.10 5.55
N SER A 383 -4.99 -11.13 6.23
CA SER A 383 -4.36 -12.34 6.74
C SER A 383 -5.05 -12.87 8.01
N ILE A 384 -4.66 -14.08 8.44
CA ILE A 384 -5.01 -14.60 9.76
C ILE A 384 -4.64 -13.59 10.86
N GLY A 385 -5.44 -13.50 11.91
CA GLY A 385 -5.30 -12.51 12.99
C GLY A 385 -6.13 -11.24 12.79
N GLY A 386 -6.77 -11.09 11.62
CA GLY A 386 -7.65 -9.97 11.30
C GLY A 386 -9.06 -10.10 11.88
N PHE A 387 -10.04 -9.52 11.18
CA PHE A 387 -11.45 -9.42 11.59
C PHE A 387 -12.06 -10.79 11.96
N SER A 388 -11.90 -11.79 11.11
CA SER A 388 -12.44 -13.13 11.35
C SER A 388 -11.90 -13.76 12.63
N SER A 389 -10.65 -13.50 12.97
CA SER A 389 -10.03 -13.97 14.23
C SER A 389 -10.66 -13.29 15.45
N HIS A 390 -10.96 -11.98 15.36
CA HIS A 390 -11.68 -11.25 16.41
C HIS A 390 -13.11 -11.75 16.58
N VAL A 391 -13.82 -12.07 15.49
CA VAL A 391 -15.15 -12.70 15.54
C VAL A 391 -15.09 -14.05 16.24
N LEU A 392 -14.13 -14.92 15.86
CA LEU A 392 -13.95 -16.22 16.50
C LEU A 392 -13.62 -16.10 17.99
N HIS A 393 -12.74 -15.15 18.35
CA HIS A 393 -12.42 -14.86 19.75
C HIS A 393 -13.67 -14.47 20.55
N TYR A 394 -14.50 -13.57 19.99
CA TYR A 394 -15.75 -13.17 20.61
C TYR A 394 -16.69 -14.36 20.82
N VAL A 395 -16.91 -15.16 19.77
CA VAL A 395 -17.82 -16.31 19.82
C VAL A 395 -17.36 -17.36 20.84
N HIS A 396 -16.08 -17.66 20.84
CA HIS A 396 -15.56 -18.76 21.67
C HIS A 396 -15.34 -18.37 23.13
N ASN A 397 -14.82 -17.18 23.40
CA ASN A 397 -14.37 -16.80 24.75
C ASN A 397 -15.34 -15.89 25.51
N ILE A 398 -16.17 -15.12 24.79
CA ILE A 398 -17.00 -14.08 25.42
C ILE A 398 -18.48 -14.48 25.45
N ARG A 399 -18.95 -15.10 24.37
CA ARG A 399 -20.34 -15.58 24.31
C ARG A 399 -20.49 -16.85 25.16
N SER A 400 -21.39 -16.80 26.14
CA SER A 400 -21.59 -17.91 27.10
C SER A 400 -22.38 -19.11 26.55
N LYS A 401 -23.08 -18.96 25.42
CA LYS A 401 -23.87 -20.04 24.78
C LYS A 401 -23.01 -20.82 23.79
N LYS A 402 -22.91 -22.12 24.00
CA LYS A 402 -22.38 -23.08 23.02
C LYS A 402 -23.49 -23.48 22.06
N ASP A 403 -23.71 -22.69 21.01
CA ASP A 403 -24.59 -23.09 19.92
C ASP A 403 -23.80 -23.94 18.92
N ASN A 404 -24.48 -24.93 18.29
CA ASN A 404 -23.89 -25.76 17.23
C ASN A 404 -23.80 -24.97 15.90
N VAL A 405 -23.23 -23.77 15.93
CA VAL A 405 -23.03 -22.94 14.74
C VAL A 405 -21.65 -23.24 14.15
N VAL A 406 -21.62 -23.55 12.88
CA VAL A 406 -20.38 -23.75 12.13
C VAL A 406 -19.95 -22.42 11.53
N ILE A 407 -18.74 -21.98 11.87
CA ILE A 407 -18.15 -20.74 11.33
C ILE A 407 -17.00 -21.09 10.41
N LYS A 408 -17.01 -20.58 9.20
CA LYS A 408 -15.93 -20.68 8.22
C LYS A 408 -15.41 -19.29 7.89
N ASN A 409 -14.09 -19.16 7.68
CA ASN A 409 -13.47 -17.88 7.36
C ASN A 409 -12.87 -17.94 5.96
N LEU A 410 -13.15 -16.96 5.13
CA LEU A 410 -12.40 -16.66 3.91
C LEU A 410 -11.47 -15.49 4.19
N ILE A 411 -10.19 -15.80 4.25
CA ILE A 411 -9.07 -14.90 4.50
C ILE A 411 -7.96 -15.20 3.50
N PHE A 412 -6.96 -14.35 3.44
CA PHE A 412 -5.79 -14.63 2.61
C PHE A 412 -5.05 -15.87 3.08
N PRO A 413 -4.57 -16.72 2.15
CA PRO A 413 -3.79 -17.90 2.48
C PRO A 413 -2.43 -17.53 3.08
N ASP A 414 -1.80 -18.48 3.78
CA ASP A 414 -0.45 -18.32 4.35
C ASP A 414 0.64 -18.38 3.26
N ARG A 415 0.55 -17.45 2.32
CA ARG A 415 1.54 -17.21 1.26
C ARG A 415 1.39 -15.82 0.67
N PHE A 416 2.44 -15.28 0.10
CA PHE A 416 2.36 -14.09 -0.73
C PHE A 416 1.73 -14.41 -2.09
N VAL A 417 0.86 -13.51 -2.57
CA VAL A 417 0.14 -13.69 -3.85
C VAL A 417 0.92 -12.99 -4.95
N GLU A 418 1.21 -13.73 -6.01
CA GLU A 418 2.03 -13.26 -7.13
C GLU A 418 1.33 -12.21 -8.01
N HIS A 419 2.10 -11.63 -8.94
CA HIS A 419 1.61 -10.65 -9.91
C HIS A 419 0.62 -11.29 -10.89
N MET A 420 -0.59 -10.79 -10.91
CA MET A 420 -1.68 -11.21 -11.80
C MET A 420 -2.64 -10.04 -11.98
N THR A 421 -3.72 -10.20 -12.74
CA THR A 421 -4.85 -9.26 -12.65
C THR A 421 -5.56 -9.42 -11.30
N PRO A 422 -6.28 -8.40 -10.79
CA PRO A 422 -7.01 -8.54 -9.52
C PRO A 422 -7.97 -9.73 -9.51
N ASP A 423 -8.70 -9.98 -10.60
CA ASP A 423 -9.65 -11.10 -10.68
C ASP A 423 -8.92 -12.45 -10.61
N GLU A 424 -7.81 -12.62 -11.34
CA GLU A 424 -6.98 -13.82 -11.26
C GLU A 424 -6.41 -14.04 -9.86
N GLN A 425 -5.98 -12.97 -9.16
CA GLN A 425 -5.51 -13.07 -7.79
C GLN A 425 -6.60 -13.59 -6.85
N TYR A 426 -7.84 -13.05 -6.96
CA TYR A 426 -8.97 -13.52 -6.12
C TYR A 426 -9.42 -14.94 -6.46
N GLN A 427 -9.32 -15.37 -7.72
CA GLN A 427 -9.52 -16.77 -8.12
C GLN A 427 -8.46 -17.70 -7.51
N ASP A 428 -7.19 -17.31 -7.59
CA ASP A 428 -6.06 -18.06 -7.07
C ASP A 428 -6.15 -18.30 -5.55
N ILE A 429 -6.62 -17.30 -4.81
CA ILE A 429 -6.83 -17.42 -3.35
C ILE A 429 -8.25 -17.89 -2.97
N LYS A 430 -9.10 -18.21 -3.92
CA LYS A 430 -10.47 -18.71 -3.71
C LYS A 430 -11.38 -17.74 -2.95
N MET A 431 -11.35 -16.47 -3.33
CA MET A 431 -12.20 -15.41 -2.77
C MET A 431 -13.05 -14.72 -3.84
N ASP A 432 -13.19 -15.33 -5.02
CA ASP A 432 -14.09 -14.92 -6.08
C ASP A 432 -15.52 -15.44 -5.82
N THR A 433 -16.47 -15.01 -6.65
CA THR A 433 -17.90 -15.37 -6.52
C THR A 433 -18.11 -16.88 -6.54
N GLU A 434 -17.44 -17.61 -7.46
CA GLU A 434 -17.56 -19.07 -7.57
C GLU A 434 -17.07 -19.77 -6.30
N SER A 435 -15.98 -19.32 -5.74
CA SER A 435 -15.41 -19.86 -4.50
C SER A 435 -16.32 -19.62 -3.30
N ILE A 436 -16.97 -18.45 -3.21
CA ILE A 436 -17.97 -18.16 -2.17
C ILE A 436 -19.16 -19.14 -2.29
N ILE A 437 -19.67 -19.35 -3.51
CA ILE A 437 -20.74 -20.31 -3.75
C ILE A 437 -20.33 -21.73 -3.34
N ARG A 438 -19.11 -22.12 -3.68
CA ARG A 438 -18.55 -23.45 -3.34
C ARG A 438 -18.42 -23.63 -1.83
N GLU A 439 -17.93 -22.63 -1.11
CA GLU A 439 -17.82 -22.71 0.36
C GLU A 439 -19.20 -22.80 1.03
N ILE A 440 -20.19 -22.07 0.53
CA ILE A 440 -21.57 -22.19 1.04
C ILE A 440 -22.14 -23.57 0.72
N ASN A 441 -21.91 -24.10 -0.48
CA ASN A 441 -22.38 -25.43 -0.86
C ASN A 441 -21.77 -26.53 0.03
N ASN A 442 -20.54 -26.37 0.49
CA ASN A 442 -19.87 -27.31 1.40
C ASN A 442 -20.57 -27.44 2.76
N PHE A 443 -21.38 -26.44 3.19
CA PHE A 443 -22.21 -26.57 4.40
C PHE A 443 -23.41 -27.52 4.22
N TYR A 444 -23.80 -27.83 2.96
CA TYR A 444 -24.94 -28.64 2.62
C TYR A 444 -24.48 -29.98 2.03
N GLU A 445 -24.03 -30.92 2.89
CA GLU A 445 -23.43 -32.22 2.51
C GLU A 445 -24.29 -33.07 1.50
N ASN A 446 -25.58 -32.74 1.31
CA ASN A 446 -26.50 -33.47 0.45
C ASN A 446 -27.21 -32.65 -0.65
N LYS A 447 -26.89 -31.37 -0.80
CA LYS A 447 -27.43 -30.53 -1.89
C LYS A 447 -26.29 -30.18 -2.87
N ILE A 448 -26.15 -30.99 -3.92
CA ILE A 448 -25.18 -30.70 -4.98
C ILE A 448 -25.73 -29.57 -5.83
N ILE A 449 -25.18 -28.36 -5.67
CA ILE A 449 -25.38 -27.25 -6.62
C ILE A 449 -24.45 -27.50 -7.79
N ASP A 450 -24.98 -27.62 -9.00
CA ASP A 450 -24.18 -27.75 -10.22
C ASP A 450 -23.57 -26.35 -10.57
N ILE A 451 -22.37 -26.11 -10.07
CA ILE A 451 -21.62 -24.86 -10.29
C ILE A 451 -21.22 -24.72 -11.78
N LYS A 452 -21.25 -25.78 -12.59
CA LYS A 452 -20.90 -25.73 -14.03
C LYS A 452 -21.77 -24.76 -14.82
N ASN A 453 -22.96 -24.44 -14.32
CA ASN A 453 -23.86 -23.48 -14.93
C ASN A 453 -23.64 -22.03 -14.50
N PHE A 454 -22.67 -21.76 -13.62
CA PHE A 454 -22.29 -20.41 -13.27
C PHE A 454 -21.47 -19.79 -14.41
N LYS A 455 -22.12 -19.03 -15.28
CA LYS A 455 -21.45 -18.18 -16.28
C LYS A 455 -21.52 -16.75 -15.78
N LEU A 456 -20.36 -16.19 -15.45
CA LEU A 456 -20.21 -14.74 -15.36
C LEU A 456 -20.67 -14.14 -16.71
N LYS A 457 -21.72 -13.33 -16.70
CA LYS A 457 -22.00 -12.43 -17.81
C LYS A 457 -20.92 -11.32 -17.74
N VAL A 458 -19.90 -11.47 -18.58
CA VAL A 458 -18.88 -10.47 -18.85
C VAL A 458 -19.50 -9.27 -19.55
#